data_0e09847e69f9030ba3edde913702d1c8
#
_entry.id   0e09847e69f9030ba3edde913702d1c8
#
_cell.length_a   1.000
_cell.length_b   1.000
_cell.length_c   1.000
_cell.angle_alpha   90.00
_cell.angle_beta   90.00
_cell.angle_gamma   90.00
#
_symmetry.space_group_name_H-M   'P 1'
#
loop_
_entity.id
_entity.type
_entity.pdbx_description
1 polymer ?
#
loop_
_entity_poly.entity_id
_entity_poly.type
_entity_poly.pdbx_seq_one_letter_code
_entity_poly.pdbx_strand_id
1 'polypeptide(L)'
;MDEESKAALGMYGGLTGQGGATTKPPRKENYWDMWKGTFCPQFTMLSFTFIIWVTNTLVYMATLFATVRPSRELNYYVFLGPELTTLHAWGALDAWEIRNHYEIWRLFTSLLLSTGFSSYCVSSGALMIIGFMVENPKMSPARMALFYFASGILGNQFSICVQSEPSVGCMTSVMALVGGLLSSVIVNWKALSGAGMLRICLIFMMVMLFCIILLLSIDMDAGAEWVGISLTSEAGGFMAGLGLGMMLMPHALQTQTSYVRLIRKIGMAVTFALVAVLVPVFWCSVEPYRTRWAY
;
A
#
# COMPACT_ATOMS: atom_id res chain seq x y z
N MET A 1 -24.57 22.38 16.36
CA MET A 1 -23.41 21.63 15.85
C MET A 1 -22.77 21.01 17.06
N ASP A 2 -23.03 19.72 17.25
CA ASP A 2 -22.74 19.00 18.48
C ASP A 2 -21.23 18.82 18.68
N GLU A 3 -20.78 18.68 19.92
CA GLU A 3 -19.36 18.52 20.27
C GLU A 3 -18.71 17.33 19.57
N GLU A 4 -19.48 16.30 19.24
CA GLU A 4 -19.02 15.14 18.46
C GLU A 4 -18.61 15.49 17.03
N SER A 5 -19.28 16.47 16.39
CA SER A 5 -18.90 16.97 15.06
C SER A 5 -17.58 17.73 15.09
N LYS A 6 -17.27 18.40 16.20
CA LYS A 6 -16.00 19.13 16.38
C LYS A 6 -14.82 18.18 16.59
N ALA A 7 -15.03 17.07 17.30
CA ALA A 7 -13.99 16.05 17.49
C ALA A 7 -13.61 15.33 16.18
N ALA A 8 -14.59 15.11 15.30
CA ALA A 8 -14.35 14.52 13.98
C ALA A 8 -13.59 15.46 13.04
N LEU A 9 -13.89 16.77 13.11
CA LEU A 9 -13.16 17.78 12.32
C LEU A 9 -11.69 17.90 12.76
N GLY A 10 -11.41 17.75 14.07
CA GLY A 10 -10.05 17.77 14.61
C GLY A 10 -9.16 16.61 14.16
N MET A 11 -9.76 15.51 13.70
CA MET A 11 -9.02 14.34 13.23
C MET A 11 -8.48 14.48 11.79
N TYR A 12 -9.19 15.30 10.97
CA TYR A 12 -8.78 15.66 9.60
C TYR A 12 -8.30 17.10 9.50
N GLY A 13 -8.44 17.88 10.57
CA GLY A 13 -8.20 19.31 10.65
C GLY A 13 -6.84 19.68 11.21
N GLY A 14 -5.76 19.19 10.59
CA GLY A 14 -4.47 19.88 10.69
C GLY A 14 -4.49 21.27 10.00
N LEU A 15 -5.66 21.74 9.57
CA LEU A 15 -5.83 22.97 8.78
C LEU A 15 -6.45 24.15 9.53
N THR A 16 -6.93 23.99 10.77
CA THR A 16 -7.42 25.14 11.55
C THR A 16 -6.97 25.00 12.99
N GLY A 17 -5.80 25.55 13.31
CA GLY A 17 -5.39 25.79 14.67
C GLY A 17 -6.29 26.84 15.31
N GLN A 18 -7.20 26.41 16.19
CA GLN A 18 -7.76 27.26 17.25
C GLN A 18 -8.29 26.38 18.37
N GLY A 19 -7.63 26.48 19.50
CA GLY A 19 -8.12 25.92 20.75
C GLY A 19 -7.14 26.09 21.89
N GLY A 20 -7.30 27.13 22.70
CA GLY A 20 -6.62 27.28 23.98
C GLY A 20 -5.70 28.49 24.07
N ALA A 21 -6.23 29.56 24.65
CA ALA A 21 -5.52 30.80 24.94
C ALA A 21 -4.37 30.59 25.95
N THR A 22 -3.14 30.50 25.45
CA THR A 22 -1.96 30.93 26.19
C THR A 22 -1.28 31.97 25.33
N THR A 23 -1.23 33.20 25.85
CA THR A 23 -0.63 34.38 25.23
C THR A 23 0.89 34.25 25.13
N LYS A 24 1.36 33.37 24.22
CA LYS A 24 2.71 33.43 23.67
C LYS A 24 2.67 34.19 22.36
N PRO A 25 3.62 35.13 22.11
CA PRO A 25 3.67 35.84 20.85
C PRO A 25 3.70 34.85 19.68
N PRO A 26 3.06 35.13 18.54
CA PRO A 26 3.05 34.24 17.40
C PRO A 26 4.49 33.97 16.98
N ARG A 27 4.93 32.73 17.19
CA ARG A 27 6.22 32.26 16.69
C ARG A 27 6.13 32.41 15.18
N LYS A 28 7.07 33.15 14.57
CA LYS A 28 7.18 33.18 13.11
C LYS A 28 7.27 31.74 12.64
N GLU A 29 6.17 31.23 12.09
CA GLU A 29 6.14 29.90 11.52
C GLU A 29 7.16 29.87 10.37
N ASN A 30 8.15 29.04 10.51
CA ASN A 30 9.13 28.82 9.45
C ASN A 30 8.41 28.12 8.30
N TYR A 31 8.78 28.44 7.05
CA TYR A 31 8.25 27.74 5.87
C TYR A 31 8.26 26.21 6.03
N TRP A 32 9.23 25.66 6.75
CA TRP A 32 9.31 24.25 7.13
C TRP A 32 8.18 23.77 8.05
N ASP A 33 7.79 24.57 9.02
CA ASP A 33 6.71 24.23 9.95
C ASP A 33 5.35 24.27 9.26
N MET A 34 5.17 25.23 8.34
CA MET A 34 3.97 25.33 7.49
C MET A 34 3.90 24.16 6.49
N TRP A 35 5.01 23.80 5.84
CA TRP A 35 5.12 22.67 4.93
C TRP A 35 4.85 21.34 5.64
N LYS A 36 5.47 21.11 6.80
CA LYS A 36 5.20 19.96 7.67
C LYS A 36 3.74 19.87 8.08
N GLY A 37 3.13 20.99 8.47
CA GLY A 37 1.72 21.03 8.88
C GLY A 37 0.75 20.70 7.76
N THR A 38 1.11 20.98 6.51
CA THR A 38 0.23 20.78 5.36
C THR A 38 0.36 19.39 4.73
N PHE A 39 1.59 18.89 4.56
CA PHE A 39 1.85 17.64 3.82
C PHE A 39 2.20 16.45 4.71
N CYS A 40 2.81 16.68 5.86
CA CYS A 40 3.27 15.62 6.76
C CYS A 40 3.10 16.05 8.22
N PRO A 41 1.88 16.24 8.73
CA PRO A 41 1.64 16.77 10.09
C PRO A 41 2.29 15.93 11.19
N GLN A 42 2.73 14.73 10.88
CA GLN A 42 3.24 13.75 11.85
C GLN A 42 4.50 13.04 11.40
N PHE A 43 5.27 13.65 10.50
CA PHE A 43 6.55 13.08 10.08
C PHE A 43 7.46 12.89 11.29
N THR A 44 7.69 11.64 11.64
CA THR A 44 8.75 11.22 12.57
C THR A 44 9.64 10.23 11.82
N MET A 45 10.96 10.32 12.02
CA MET A 45 11.89 9.34 11.42
C MET A 45 11.66 7.91 11.90
N LEU A 46 10.87 7.72 12.95
CA LEU A 46 10.44 6.42 13.49
C LEU A 46 9.10 5.97 12.92
N SER A 47 8.52 6.68 11.93
CA SER A 47 7.31 6.21 11.27
C SER A 47 7.60 4.95 10.45
N PHE A 48 6.66 4.00 10.46
CA PHE A 48 6.80 2.79 9.68
C PHE A 48 6.93 3.10 8.18
N THR A 49 6.16 4.06 7.68
CA THR A 49 6.20 4.51 6.29
C THR A 49 7.59 4.96 5.86
N PHE A 50 8.28 5.73 6.71
CA PHE A 50 9.64 6.17 6.40
C PHE A 50 10.63 5.00 6.44
N ILE A 51 10.53 4.12 7.42
CA ILE A 51 11.39 2.93 7.55
C ILE A 51 11.26 2.03 6.32
N ILE A 52 10.02 1.71 5.90
CA ILE A 52 9.80 0.84 4.74
C ILE A 52 10.23 1.51 3.44
N TRP A 53 10.07 2.83 3.32
CA TRP A 53 10.56 3.59 2.17
C TRP A 53 12.09 3.51 2.07
N VAL A 54 12.81 3.71 3.17
CA VAL A 54 14.28 3.54 3.20
C VAL A 54 14.66 2.11 2.86
N THR A 55 13.95 1.11 3.40
CA THR A 55 14.21 -0.31 3.12
C THR A 55 14.05 -0.61 1.62
N ASN A 56 12.95 -0.16 1.00
CA ASN A 56 12.71 -0.36 -0.43
C ASN A 56 13.80 0.32 -1.28
N THR A 57 14.25 1.52 -0.88
CA THR A 57 15.34 2.23 -1.54
C THR A 57 16.65 1.44 -1.46
N LEU A 58 17.00 0.94 -0.27
CA LEU A 58 18.21 0.14 -0.08
C LEU A 58 18.17 -1.17 -0.86
N VAL A 59 17.02 -1.86 -0.86
CA VAL A 59 16.82 -3.09 -1.63
C VAL A 59 16.96 -2.82 -3.12
N TYR A 60 16.32 -1.76 -3.63
CA TYR A 60 16.44 -1.36 -5.03
C TYR A 60 17.89 -1.06 -5.43
N MET A 61 18.60 -0.28 -4.62
CA MET A 61 20.02 0.00 -4.86
C MET A 61 20.86 -1.28 -4.81
N ALA A 62 20.61 -2.16 -3.84
CA ALA A 62 21.34 -3.43 -3.72
C ALA A 62 21.11 -4.36 -4.92
N THR A 63 19.88 -4.44 -5.44
CA THR A 63 19.57 -5.23 -6.65
C THR A 63 20.25 -4.65 -7.90
N LEU A 64 20.35 -3.32 -8.02
CA LEU A 64 21.10 -2.67 -9.10
C LEU A 64 22.60 -3.00 -9.02
N PHE A 65 23.19 -2.92 -7.84
CA PHE A 65 24.63 -3.26 -7.67
C PHE A 65 24.92 -4.74 -7.87
N ALA A 66 23.97 -5.62 -7.53
CA ALA A 66 24.11 -7.06 -7.75
C ALA A 66 23.97 -7.46 -9.22
N THR A 67 23.40 -6.60 -10.05
CA THR A 67 23.19 -6.86 -11.47
C THR A 67 24.50 -6.67 -12.25
N VAL A 68 24.97 -7.72 -12.91
CA VAL A 68 26.21 -7.69 -13.70
C VAL A 68 26.08 -6.85 -14.98
N ARG A 69 24.87 -6.78 -15.52
CA ARG A 69 24.54 -6.00 -16.73
C ARG A 69 23.19 -5.32 -16.53
N PRO A 70 23.16 -4.07 -16.06
CA PRO A 70 21.91 -3.33 -16.02
C PRO A 70 21.35 -3.22 -17.44
N SER A 71 20.07 -3.50 -17.62
CA SER A 71 19.42 -3.44 -18.93
C SER A 71 19.57 -2.03 -19.47
N ARG A 72 20.38 -1.86 -20.52
CA ARG A 72 20.61 -0.58 -21.21
C ARG A 72 19.57 -0.30 -22.29
N GLU A 73 18.64 -1.21 -22.48
CA GLU A 73 17.58 -0.99 -23.44
C GLU A 73 16.75 0.21 -23.02
N LEU A 74 16.74 1.21 -23.89
CA LEU A 74 16.04 2.49 -23.75
C LEU A 74 14.50 2.35 -23.79
N ASN A 75 13.97 1.20 -23.47
CA ASN A 75 12.57 1.09 -23.17
C ASN A 75 12.32 1.85 -21.87
N TYR A 76 11.62 2.95 -21.96
CA TYR A 76 11.28 3.89 -20.89
C TYR A 76 10.84 3.20 -19.58
N TYR A 77 10.31 2.00 -19.68
CA TYR A 77 9.77 1.21 -18.57
C TYR A 77 10.79 0.39 -17.79
N VAL A 78 11.88 -0.02 -18.42
CA VAL A 78 12.94 -0.85 -17.80
C VAL A 78 14.25 -0.06 -17.61
N PHE A 79 14.20 1.25 -17.79
CA PHE A 79 15.37 2.10 -17.59
C PHE A 79 15.95 1.90 -16.17
N LEU A 80 17.26 1.56 -16.11
CA LEU A 80 17.96 1.24 -14.86
C LEU A 80 17.26 0.12 -14.04
N GLY A 81 16.69 -0.88 -14.71
CA GLY A 81 16.13 -2.06 -14.03
C GLY A 81 17.22 -3.11 -13.74
N PRO A 82 17.08 -3.85 -12.62
CA PRO A 82 17.89 -5.03 -12.38
C PRO A 82 17.60 -6.11 -13.44
N GLU A 83 18.58 -6.98 -13.68
CA GLU A 83 18.41 -8.12 -14.57
C GLU A 83 17.39 -9.11 -13.97
N LEU A 84 16.63 -9.78 -14.85
CA LEU A 84 15.59 -10.73 -14.46
C LEU A 84 16.10 -11.85 -13.55
N THR A 85 17.27 -12.39 -13.87
CA THR A 85 17.97 -13.40 -13.06
C THR A 85 18.28 -12.90 -11.67
N THR A 86 18.66 -11.64 -11.53
CA THR A 86 18.88 -10.98 -10.24
C THR A 86 17.59 -10.85 -9.47
N LEU A 87 16.50 -10.38 -10.09
CA LEU A 87 15.19 -10.27 -9.44
C LEU A 87 14.69 -11.63 -8.96
N HIS A 88 14.87 -12.69 -9.78
CA HIS A 88 14.51 -14.04 -9.37
C HIS A 88 15.32 -14.53 -8.17
N ALA A 89 16.65 -14.32 -8.19
CA ALA A 89 17.54 -14.70 -7.09
C ALA A 89 17.20 -13.92 -5.78
N TRP A 90 16.73 -12.67 -5.90
CA TRP A 90 16.32 -11.83 -4.76
C TRP A 90 14.89 -12.09 -4.31
N GLY A 91 14.16 -13.00 -4.97
CA GLY A 91 12.85 -13.48 -4.52
C GLY A 91 11.68 -12.76 -5.17
N ALA A 92 11.73 -12.52 -6.48
CA ALA A 92 10.57 -12.16 -7.26
C ALA A 92 9.48 -13.22 -7.09
N LEU A 93 8.22 -12.80 -7.18
CA LEU A 93 7.05 -13.65 -7.03
C LEU A 93 7.01 -14.65 -8.19
N ASP A 94 7.15 -15.93 -7.90
CA ASP A 94 7.09 -17.04 -8.86
C ASP A 94 6.21 -18.15 -8.30
N ALA A 95 5.07 -18.37 -8.94
CA ALA A 95 4.09 -19.38 -8.52
C ALA A 95 4.67 -20.80 -8.58
N TRP A 96 5.55 -21.07 -9.55
CA TRP A 96 6.16 -22.40 -9.72
C TRP A 96 7.15 -22.71 -8.59
N GLU A 97 8.02 -21.77 -8.23
CA GLU A 97 8.98 -21.93 -7.12
C GLU A 97 8.27 -22.06 -5.76
N ILE A 98 7.21 -21.27 -5.56
CA ILE A 98 6.42 -21.35 -4.32
C ILE A 98 5.77 -22.73 -4.18
N ARG A 99 5.21 -23.28 -5.27
CA ARG A 99 4.48 -24.54 -5.22
C ARG A 99 5.41 -25.77 -5.16
N ASN A 100 6.46 -25.79 -5.97
CA ASN A 100 7.30 -26.98 -6.11
C ASN A 100 8.49 -26.99 -5.16
N HIS A 101 9.05 -25.83 -4.82
CA HIS A 101 10.18 -25.73 -3.88
C HIS A 101 9.80 -25.16 -2.52
N TYR A 102 8.51 -24.86 -2.28
CA TYR A 102 8.00 -24.30 -1.01
C TYR A 102 8.64 -22.97 -0.62
N GLU A 103 9.06 -22.16 -1.59
CA GLU A 103 9.69 -20.85 -1.37
C GLU A 103 8.65 -19.77 -1.00
N ILE A 104 7.90 -20.00 0.08
CA ILE A 104 6.81 -19.11 0.55
C ILE A 104 7.32 -17.70 0.88
N TRP A 105 8.60 -17.57 1.22
CA TRP A 105 9.23 -16.28 1.53
C TRP A 105 9.16 -15.30 0.36
N ARG A 106 9.02 -15.75 -0.90
CA ARG A 106 8.83 -14.93 -2.09
C ARG A 106 7.58 -14.07 -2.03
N LEU A 107 6.54 -14.51 -1.32
CA LEU A 107 5.34 -13.69 -1.08
C LEU A 107 5.66 -12.40 -0.32
N PHE A 108 6.67 -12.42 0.52
CA PHE A 108 7.11 -11.28 1.31
C PHE A 108 8.18 -10.46 0.59
N THR A 109 9.22 -11.11 0.06
CA THR A 109 10.36 -10.41 -0.55
C THR A 109 9.98 -9.66 -1.81
N SER A 110 9.06 -10.20 -2.61
CA SER A 110 8.55 -9.53 -3.81
C SER A 110 7.93 -8.16 -3.53
N LEU A 111 7.42 -7.92 -2.31
CA LEU A 111 6.86 -6.62 -1.91
C LEU A 111 7.92 -5.50 -1.79
N LEU A 112 9.19 -5.87 -1.69
CA LEU A 112 10.31 -4.94 -1.54
C LEU A 112 11.06 -4.71 -2.86
N LEU A 113 10.75 -5.49 -3.91
CA LEU A 113 11.42 -5.44 -5.19
C LEU A 113 10.71 -4.51 -6.17
N SER A 114 11.50 -3.88 -7.04
CA SER A 114 11.01 -3.03 -8.13
C SER A 114 11.65 -3.45 -9.46
N THR A 115 10.88 -3.40 -10.55
CA THR A 115 11.32 -3.82 -11.89
C THR A 115 12.27 -2.84 -12.55
N GLY A 116 12.21 -1.56 -12.21
CA GLY A 116 13.02 -0.51 -12.80
C GLY A 116 12.88 0.83 -12.08
N PHE A 117 13.61 1.85 -12.55
CA PHE A 117 13.65 3.17 -11.93
C PHE A 117 12.28 3.86 -11.93
N SER A 118 11.54 3.78 -13.04
CA SER A 118 10.20 4.38 -13.14
C SER A 118 9.22 3.71 -12.17
N SER A 119 9.19 2.38 -12.11
CA SER A 119 8.40 1.60 -11.17
C SER A 119 8.76 1.95 -9.72
N TYR A 120 10.05 2.03 -9.42
CA TYR A 120 10.55 2.45 -8.11
C TYR A 120 10.09 3.87 -7.74
N CYS A 121 10.22 4.84 -8.66
CA CYS A 121 9.80 6.23 -8.39
C CYS A 121 8.30 6.34 -8.13
N VAL A 122 7.47 5.67 -8.93
CA VAL A 122 6.01 5.68 -8.76
C VAL A 122 5.60 5.01 -7.44
N SER A 123 6.09 3.80 -7.17
CA SER A 123 5.77 3.07 -5.95
C SER A 123 6.28 3.77 -4.69
N SER A 124 7.50 4.31 -4.74
CA SER A 124 8.14 5.04 -3.65
C SER A 124 7.42 6.37 -3.35
N GLY A 125 7.08 7.13 -4.39
CA GLY A 125 6.31 8.37 -4.27
C GLY A 125 4.91 8.14 -3.72
N ALA A 126 4.20 7.15 -4.27
CA ALA A 126 2.88 6.77 -3.79
C ALA A 126 2.91 6.24 -2.35
N LEU A 127 3.90 5.42 -2.00
CA LEU A 127 4.11 4.94 -0.63
C LEU A 127 4.28 6.09 0.36
N MET A 128 5.10 7.10 0.02
CA MET A 128 5.31 8.26 0.88
C MET A 128 4.02 9.05 1.09
N ILE A 129 3.31 9.38 0.01
CA ILE A 129 2.09 10.18 0.07
C ILE A 129 0.99 9.41 0.81
N ILE A 130 0.67 8.20 0.36
CA ILE A 130 -0.45 7.41 0.87
C ILE A 130 -0.12 6.84 2.25
N GLY A 131 1.10 6.36 2.45
CA GLY A 131 1.55 5.79 3.72
C GLY A 131 1.42 6.78 4.87
N PHE A 132 1.86 8.02 4.71
CA PHE A 132 1.67 9.04 5.74
C PHE A 132 0.22 9.42 5.97
N MET A 133 -0.64 9.36 4.94
CA MET A 133 -2.09 9.58 5.12
C MET A 133 -2.74 8.45 5.93
N VAL A 134 -2.27 7.22 5.79
CA VAL A 134 -2.78 6.03 6.52
C VAL A 134 -2.19 5.95 7.91
N GLU A 135 -0.90 6.28 8.06
CA GLU A 135 -0.19 6.26 9.35
C GLU A 135 -0.64 7.43 10.24
N ASN A 136 -1.84 7.28 10.79
CA ASN A 136 -2.44 8.27 11.69
C ASN A 136 -1.85 8.14 13.11
N PRO A 137 -1.80 9.22 13.93
CA PRO A 137 -1.32 9.19 15.32
C PRO A 137 -1.94 8.11 16.20
N LYS A 138 -3.13 7.67 15.85
CA LYS A 138 -3.83 6.59 16.57
C LYS A 138 -3.44 5.17 16.11
N MET A 139 -2.69 5.06 15.01
CA MET A 139 -2.22 3.78 14.48
C MET A 139 -0.77 3.57 14.88
N SER A 140 -0.50 2.56 15.72
CA SER A 140 0.88 2.25 16.09
C SER A 140 1.69 1.75 14.89
N PRO A 141 3.00 2.01 14.83
CA PRO A 141 3.86 1.53 13.74
C PRO A 141 3.77 0.01 13.53
N ALA A 142 3.61 -0.77 14.60
CA ALA A 142 3.44 -2.22 14.52
C ALA A 142 2.14 -2.63 13.81
N ARG A 143 1.03 -1.91 14.04
CA ARG A 143 -0.23 -2.17 13.33
C ARG A 143 -0.12 -1.80 11.86
N MET A 144 0.58 -0.70 11.57
CA MET A 144 0.86 -0.28 10.19
C MET A 144 1.71 -1.31 9.46
N ALA A 145 2.76 -1.84 10.12
CA ALA A 145 3.58 -2.91 9.59
C ALA A 145 2.76 -4.18 9.29
N LEU A 146 1.96 -4.61 10.27
CA LEU A 146 1.06 -5.76 10.10
C LEU A 146 0.10 -5.55 8.93
N PHE A 147 -0.50 -4.36 8.84
CA PHE A 147 -1.40 -4.01 7.75
C PHE A 147 -0.70 -4.08 6.39
N TYR A 148 0.46 -3.43 6.25
CA TYR A 148 1.22 -3.33 5.00
C TYR A 148 1.64 -4.71 4.49
N PHE A 149 2.27 -5.52 5.34
CA PHE A 149 2.77 -6.84 4.92
C PHE A 149 1.64 -7.86 4.76
N ALA A 150 0.67 -7.91 5.65
CA ALA A 150 -0.42 -8.88 5.54
C ALA A 150 -1.28 -8.64 4.29
N SER A 151 -1.61 -7.37 3.99
CA SER A 151 -2.38 -7.04 2.79
C SER A 151 -1.58 -7.26 1.51
N GLY A 152 -0.28 -6.96 1.51
CA GLY A 152 0.59 -7.23 0.38
C GLY A 152 0.74 -8.73 0.11
N ILE A 153 0.98 -9.54 1.14
CA ILE A 153 1.06 -11.01 1.01
C ILE A 153 -0.24 -11.59 0.47
N LEU A 154 -1.40 -11.15 0.96
CA LEU A 154 -2.70 -11.60 0.44
C LEU A 154 -2.92 -11.17 -1.01
N GLY A 155 -2.47 -9.97 -1.39
CA GLY A 155 -2.50 -9.52 -2.78
C GLY A 155 -1.61 -10.36 -3.70
N ASN A 156 -0.39 -10.68 -3.27
CA ASN A 156 0.50 -11.58 -3.99
C ASN A 156 -0.08 -13.00 -4.06
N GLN A 157 -0.69 -13.49 -2.98
CA GLN A 157 -1.39 -14.78 -2.97
C GLN A 157 -2.54 -14.79 -3.97
N PHE A 158 -3.29 -13.70 -4.11
CA PHE A 158 -4.32 -13.56 -5.12
C PHE A 158 -3.73 -13.63 -6.53
N SER A 159 -2.63 -12.92 -6.76
CA SER A 159 -1.95 -12.90 -8.07
C SER A 159 -1.53 -14.29 -8.52
N ILE A 160 -0.86 -15.07 -7.67
CA ILE A 160 -0.39 -16.41 -8.04
C ILE A 160 -1.52 -17.42 -8.25
N CYS A 161 -2.74 -17.12 -7.77
CA CYS A 161 -3.92 -17.92 -8.07
C CYS A 161 -4.51 -17.62 -9.48
N VAL A 162 -4.27 -16.42 -10.00
CA VAL A 162 -4.85 -15.93 -11.26
C VAL A 162 -3.84 -15.96 -12.41
N GLN A 163 -2.60 -15.56 -12.12
CA GLN A 163 -1.51 -15.49 -13.09
C GLN A 163 -0.35 -16.40 -12.68
N SER A 164 0.20 -17.12 -13.65
CA SER A 164 1.37 -17.98 -13.44
C SER A 164 2.69 -17.26 -13.76
N GLU A 165 2.62 -16.05 -14.31
CA GLU A 165 3.80 -15.28 -14.71
C GLU A 165 4.51 -14.68 -13.49
N PRO A 166 5.86 -14.68 -13.51
CA PRO A 166 6.62 -14.06 -12.43
C PRO A 166 6.40 -12.55 -12.40
N SER A 167 6.26 -12.01 -11.20
CA SER A 167 5.98 -10.60 -11.01
C SER A 167 6.71 -10.01 -9.81
N VAL A 168 6.70 -8.69 -9.71
CA VAL A 168 7.27 -7.93 -8.61
C VAL A 168 6.17 -7.11 -7.95
N GLY A 169 6.02 -7.24 -6.64
CA GLY A 169 4.83 -6.85 -5.92
C GLY A 169 4.93 -5.56 -5.10
N CYS A 170 5.91 -4.65 -5.30
CA CYS A 170 5.98 -3.43 -4.49
C CYS A 170 4.72 -2.56 -4.60
N MET A 171 4.10 -2.51 -5.77
CA MET A 171 2.84 -1.79 -5.99
C MET A 171 1.65 -2.45 -5.30
N THR A 172 1.67 -3.75 -5.06
CA THR A 172 0.61 -4.50 -4.35
C THR A 172 0.34 -3.91 -2.97
N SER A 173 1.39 -3.66 -2.19
CA SER A 173 1.24 -3.05 -0.86
C SER A 173 0.80 -1.59 -0.92
N VAL A 174 1.21 -0.84 -1.95
CA VAL A 174 0.75 0.54 -2.17
C VAL A 174 -0.75 0.56 -2.47
N MET A 175 -1.22 -0.33 -3.34
CA MET A 175 -2.66 -0.48 -3.61
C MET A 175 -3.45 -0.94 -2.39
N ALA A 176 -2.84 -1.76 -1.53
CA ALA A 176 -3.43 -2.10 -0.24
C ALA A 176 -3.58 -0.88 0.69
N LEU A 177 -2.63 0.07 0.67
CA LEU A 177 -2.76 1.33 1.40
C LEU A 177 -3.94 2.17 0.88
N VAL A 178 -4.17 2.19 -0.44
CA VAL A 178 -5.36 2.86 -1.03
C VAL A 178 -6.64 2.22 -0.51
N GLY A 179 -6.72 0.87 -0.50
CA GLY A 179 -7.83 0.13 0.10
C GLY A 179 -8.02 0.45 1.59
N GLY A 180 -6.91 0.59 2.33
CA GLY A 180 -6.88 1.02 3.72
C GLY A 180 -7.44 2.43 3.95
N LEU A 181 -7.09 3.38 3.09
CA LEU A 181 -7.67 4.74 3.14
C LEU A 181 -9.18 4.71 2.93
N LEU A 182 -9.64 3.95 1.94
CA LEU A 182 -11.10 3.79 1.71
C LEU A 182 -11.77 3.15 2.92
N SER A 183 -11.16 2.16 3.54
CA SER A 183 -11.62 1.55 4.80
C SER A 183 -11.71 2.57 5.93
N SER A 184 -10.73 3.46 6.04
CA SER A 184 -10.74 4.53 7.04
C SER A 184 -11.95 5.46 6.87
N VAL A 185 -12.31 5.80 5.62
CA VAL A 185 -13.51 6.59 5.32
C VAL A 185 -14.78 5.81 5.70
N ILE A 186 -14.86 4.52 5.36
CA ILE A 186 -16.00 3.66 5.66
C ILE A 186 -16.19 3.52 7.18
N VAL A 187 -15.12 3.22 7.93
CA VAL A 187 -15.17 3.06 9.39
C VAL A 187 -15.62 4.35 10.08
N ASN A 188 -15.18 5.50 9.57
CA ASN A 188 -15.48 6.81 10.12
C ASN A 188 -16.68 7.51 9.45
N TRP A 189 -17.48 6.78 8.68
CA TRP A 189 -18.57 7.32 7.87
C TRP A 189 -19.56 8.17 8.68
N LYS A 190 -19.95 7.72 9.86
CA LYS A 190 -20.85 8.46 10.74
C LYS A 190 -20.21 9.71 11.35
N ALA A 191 -18.92 9.63 11.70
CA ALA A 191 -18.18 10.77 12.21
C ALA A 191 -18.05 11.89 11.17
N LEU A 192 -17.95 11.53 9.90
CA LEU A 192 -17.91 12.45 8.77
C LEU A 192 -19.30 12.97 8.34
N SER A 193 -20.39 12.62 9.05
CA SER A 193 -21.77 12.99 8.64
C SER A 193 -22.01 14.50 8.57
N GLY A 194 -21.37 15.27 9.43
CA GLY A 194 -21.45 16.74 9.40
C GLY A 194 -20.66 17.42 8.28
N ALA A 195 -19.82 16.69 7.55
CA ALA A 195 -18.93 17.21 6.50
C ALA A 195 -19.16 16.47 5.16
N GLY A 196 -20.40 16.54 4.65
CA GLY A 196 -20.81 15.80 3.45
C GLY A 196 -19.92 16.07 2.23
N MET A 197 -19.53 17.33 1.99
CA MET A 197 -18.59 17.68 0.91
C MET A 197 -17.23 17.01 1.09
N LEU A 198 -16.71 16.95 2.32
CA LEU A 198 -15.42 16.31 2.60
C LEU A 198 -15.46 14.81 2.27
N ARG A 199 -16.58 14.11 2.57
CA ARG A 199 -16.76 12.71 2.19
C ARG A 199 -16.67 12.49 0.71
N ILE A 200 -17.41 13.30 -0.06
CA ILE A 200 -17.46 13.20 -1.52
C ILE A 200 -16.08 13.49 -2.09
N CYS A 201 -15.40 14.53 -1.62
CA CYS A 201 -14.03 14.85 -2.03
C CYS A 201 -13.04 13.73 -1.73
N LEU A 202 -13.11 13.12 -0.53
CA LEU A 202 -12.24 12.01 -0.16
C LEU A 202 -12.48 10.78 -1.04
N ILE A 203 -13.73 10.39 -1.27
CA ILE A 203 -14.05 9.26 -2.14
C ILE A 203 -13.59 9.54 -3.57
N PHE A 204 -13.87 10.73 -4.10
CA PHE A 204 -13.46 11.12 -5.43
C PHE A 204 -11.92 11.10 -5.56
N MET A 205 -11.20 11.64 -4.58
CA MET A 205 -9.73 11.59 -4.54
C MET A 205 -9.21 10.15 -4.49
N MET A 206 -9.86 9.25 -3.71
CA MET A 206 -9.51 7.83 -3.67
C MET A 206 -9.70 7.14 -5.00
N VAL A 207 -10.85 7.38 -5.66
CA VAL A 207 -11.13 6.80 -6.98
C VAL A 207 -10.14 7.32 -8.02
N MET A 208 -9.87 8.62 -8.03
CA MET A 208 -8.90 9.21 -8.95
C MET A 208 -7.49 8.66 -8.71
N LEU A 209 -7.07 8.54 -7.45
CA LEU A 209 -5.76 7.97 -7.09
C LEU A 209 -5.65 6.51 -7.53
N PHE A 210 -6.69 5.70 -7.28
CA PHE A 210 -6.77 4.32 -7.74
C PHE A 210 -6.65 4.24 -9.26
N CYS A 211 -7.42 5.05 -10.00
CA CYS A 211 -7.36 5.07 -11.46
C CYS A 211 -5.99 5.51 -11.99
N ILE A 212 -5.36 6.52 -11.37
CA ILE A 212 -4.03 7.00 -11.78
C ILE A 212 -2.98 5.90 -11.58
N ILE A 213 -2.96 5.25 -10.42
CA ILE A 213 -2.01 4.18 -10.14
C ILE A 213 -2.23 3.02 -11.12
N LEU A 214 -3.48 2.63 -11.36
CA LEU A 214 -3.83 1.55 -12.27
C LEU A 214 -3.44 1.86 -13.73
N LEU A 215 -3.64 3.09 -14.19
CA LEU A 215 -3.21 3.52 -15.52
C LEU A 215 -1.68 3.49 -15.65
N LEU A 216 -0.97 3.99 -14.63
CA LEU A 216 0.50 3.95 -14.62
C LEU A 216 1.02 2.51 -14.64
N SER A 217 0.34 1.59 -13.96
CA SER A 217 0.70 0.17 -13.96
C SER A 217 0.50 -0.48 -15.32
N ILE A 218 -0.60 -0.17 -16.02
CA ILE A 218 -0.86 -0.67 -17.38
C ILE A 218 0.23 -0.21 -18.36
N ASP A 219 0.59 1.08 -18.31
CA ASP A 219 1.63 1.61 -19.16
C ASP A 219 3.00 0.96 -18.89
N MET A 220 3.26 0.59 -17.64
CA MET A 220 4.51 -0.05 -17.26
C MET A 220 4.57 -1.54 -17.66
N ASP A 221 3.43 -2.22 -17.72
CA ASP A 221 3.32 -3.61 -18.20
C ASP A 221 3.50 -3.74 -19.72
N ALA A 222 3.04 -2.74 -20.47
CA ALA A 222 3.06 -2.78 -21.94
C ALA A 222 4.47 -2.83 -22.57
N GLY A 223 5.52 -2.53 -21.78
CA GLY A 223 6.91 -2.54 -22.22
C GLY A 223 7.76 -3.73 -21.75
N ALA A 224 7.24 -4.57 -20.87
CA ALA A 224 8.00 -5.66 -20.25
C ALA A 224 7.51 -7.03 -20.74
N GLU A 225 8.20 -7.65 -21.68
CA GLU A 225 7.84 -8.99 -22.19
C GLU A 225 7.99 -10.12 -21.15
N TRP A 226 8.63 -9.90 -19.99
CA TRP A 226 9.10 -11.00 -19.14
C TRP A 226 8.84 -10.88 -17.63
N VAL A 227 8.72 -9.68 -17.09
CA VAL A 227 8.35 -9.44 -15.68
C VAL A 227 7.47 -8.21 -15.61
N GLY A 228 6.19 -8.43 -15.54
CA GLY A 228 5.20 -7.37 -15.43
C GLY A 228 4.93 -6.94 -13.99
N ILE A 229 4.44 -5.73 -13.84
CA ILE A 229 3.69 -5.34 -12.67
C ILE A 229 2.35 -6.04 -12.80
N SER A 230 2.05 -6.98 -11.90
CA SER A 230 0.83 -7.76 -12.00
C SER A 230 -0.38 -6.93 -11.55
N LEU A 231 -1.22 -6.52 -12.49
CA LEU A 231 -2.52 -5.88 -12.19
C LEU A 231 -3.39 -6.72 -11.25
N THR A 232 -3.25 -8.05 -11.33
CA THR A 232 -3.97 -8.97 -10.44
C THR A 232 -3.46 -8.86 -9.01
N SER A 233 -2.15 -8.68 -8.79
CA SER A 233 -1.61 -8.47 -7.44
C SER A 233 -2.05 -7.13 -6.85
N GLU A 234 -2.15 -6.09 -7.68
CA GLU A 234 -2.64 -4.78 -7.27
C GLU A 234 -4.11 -4.81 -6.87
N ALA A 235 -4.96 -5.46 -7.69
CA ALA A 235 -6.37 -5.65 -7.38
C ALA A 235 -6.54 -6.49 -6.09
N GLY A 236 -5.77 -7.56 -5.95
CA GLY A 236 -5.73 -8.39 -4.75
C GLY A 236 -5.27 -7.59 -3.51
N GLY A 237 -4.23 -6.78 -3.66
CA GLY A 237 -3.73 -5.87 -2.62
C GLY A 237 -4.79 -4.87 -2.17
N PHE A 238 -5.48 -4.23 -3.11
CA PHE A 238 -6.58 -3.31 -2.81
C PHE A 238 -7.71 -3.99 -2.04
N MET A 239 -8.16 -5.17 -2.48
CA MET A 239 -9.21 -5.94 -1.81
C MET A 239 -8.79 -6.38 -0.40
N ALA A 240 -7.57 -6.89 -0.25
CA ALA A 240 -7.01 -7.28 1.04
C ALA A 240 -6.85 -6.06 1.96
N GLY A 241 -6.37 -4.94 1.42
CA GLY A 241 -6.24 -3.67 2.13
C GLY A 241 -7.58 -3.12 2.60
N LEU A 242 -8.63 -3.25 1.78
CA LEU A 242 -10.00 -2.89 2.18
C LEU A 242 -10.49 -3.76 3.36
N GLY A 243 -10.36 -5.07 3.27
CA GLY A 243 -10.79 -6.00 4.33
C GLY A 243 -10.03 -5.81 5.64
N LEU A 244 -8.70 -5.85 5.59
CA LEU A 244 -7.82 -5.63 6.76
C LEU A 244 -7.93 -4.21 7.30
N GLY A 245 -8.12 -3.22 6.42
CA GLY A 245 -8.33 -1.84 6.82
C GLY A 245 -9.59 -1.66 7.66
N MET A 246 -10.71 -2.27 7.27
CA MET A 246 -11.95 -2.24 8.09
C MET A 246 -11.74 -2.83 9.48
N MET A 247 -10.81 -3.77 9.64
CA MET A 247 -10.49 -4.40 10.92
C MET A 247 -9.52 -3.55 11.77
N LEU A 248 -8.45 -3.04 11.15
CA LEU A 248 -7.30 -2.46 11.85
C LEU A 248 -7.35 -0.94 11.98
N MET A 249 -8.08 -0.23 11.08
CA MET A 249 -8.11 1.23 11.09
C MET A 249 -8.74 1.80 12.36
N PRO A 250 -8.15 2.87 12.92
CA PRO A 250 -8.69 3.54 14.08
C PRO A 250 -10.02 4.24 13.75
N HIS A 251 -10.93 4.27 14.69
CA HIS A 251 -12.18 5.04 14.61
C HIS A 251 -12.08 6.35 15.39
N ALA A 252 -12.70 7.39 14.87
CA ALA A 252 -12.63 8.73 15.43
C ALA A 252 -13.48 8.89 16.70
N LEU A 253 -14.64 8.20 16.78
CA LEU A 253 -15.56 8.27 17.90
C LEU A 253 -15.01 7.54 19.12
N GLN A 254 -15.10 8.15 20.31
CA GLN A 254 -14.67 7.54 21.57
C GLN A 254 -15.50 6.31 21.94
N THR A 255 -16.78 6.29 21.56
CA THR A 255 -17.71 5.19 21.82
C THR A 255 -17.77 4.26 20.61
N GLN A 256 -17.52 2.97 20.85
CA GLN A 256 -17.66 1.94 19.83
C GLN A 256 -19.13 1.73 19.46
N THR A 257 -19.60 2.38 18.43
CA THR A 257 -20.97 2.23 17.94
C THR A 257 -21.22 0.83 17.38
N SER A 258 -22.50 0.39 17.37
CA SER A 258 -22.89 -0.89 16.74
C SER A 258 -22.47 -0.95 15.26
N TYR A 259 -22.46 0.20 14.58
CA TYR A 259 -21.98 0.36 13.20
C TYR A 259 -20.50 -0.04 13.05
N VAL A 260 -19.61 0.50 13.89
CA VAL A 260 -18.16 0.18 13.82
C VAL A 260 -17.92 -1.31 14.10
N ARG A 261 -18.67 -1.90 15.05
CA ARG A 261 -18.60 -3.34 15.31
C ARG A 261 -19.03 -4.17 14.11
N LEU A 262 -20.09 -3.75 13.41
CA LEU A 262 -20.55 -4.42 12.19
C LEU A 262 -19.49 -4.35 11.09
N ILE A 263 -18.95 -3.17 10.81
CA ILE A 263 -17.90 -3.00 9.76
C ILE A 263 -16.67 -3.85 10.07
N ARG A 264 -16.22 -3.91 11.33
CA ARG A 264 -15.11 -4.77 11.71
C ARG A 264 -15.40 -6.26 11.50
N LYS A 265 -16.61 -6.71 11.81
CA LYS A 265 -17.02 -8.10 11.52
C LYS A 265 -17.06 -8.39 10.03
N ILE A 266 -17.52 -7.45 9.22
CA ILE A 266 -17.47 -7.56 7.75
C ILE A 266 -16.01 -7.65 7.28
N GLY A 267 -15.13 -6.76 7.75
CA GLY A 267 -13.70 -6.80 7.42
C GLY A 267 -13.05 -8.13 7.79
N MET A 268 -13.33 -8.66 8.99
CA MET A 268 -12.85 -9.99 9.40
C MET A 268 -13.39 -11.09 8.48
N ALA A 269 -14.69 -11.08 8.16
CA ALA A 269 -15.29 -12.07 7.28
C ALA A 269 -14.70 -12.05 5.87
N VAL A 270 -14.49 -10.84 5.30
CA VAL A 270 -13.86 -10.67 3.97
C VAL A 270 -12.42 -11.18 3.99
N THR A 271 -11.63 -10.78 4.98
CA THR A 271 -10.23 -11.22 5.08
C THR A 271 -10.13 -12.73 5.28
N PHE A 272 -10.96 -13.30 6.16
CA PHE A 272 -10.99 -14.73 6.38
C PHE A 272 -11.43 -15.50 5.13
N ALA A 273 -12.46 -15.00 4.40
CA ALA A 273 -12.91 -15.60 3.16
C ALA A 273 -11.80 -15.57 2.09
N LEU A 274 -11.05 -14.45 1.97
CA LEU A 274 -9.90 -14.37 1.07
C LEU A 274 -8.87 -15.45 1.39
N VAL A 275 -8.45 -15.57 2.65
CA VAL A 275 -7.48 -16.60 3.06
C VAL A 275 -8.02 -18.00 2.82
N ALA A 276 -9.26 -18.27 3.24
CA ALA A 276 -9.89 -19.59 3.16
C ALA A 276 -10.10 -20.06 1.71
N VAL A 277 -10.24 -19.13 0.77
CA VAL A 277 -10.40 -19.46 -0.65
C VAL A 277 -9.04 -19.50 -1.37
N LEU A 278 -8.20 -18.48 -1.19
CA LEU A 278 -6.96 -18.35 -1.97
C LEU A 278 -5.94 -19.44 -1.65
N VAL A 279 -5.80 -19.83 -0.38
CA VAL A 279 -4.81 -20.85 0.00
C VAL A 279 -5.17 -22.21 -0.61
N PRO A 280 -6.38 -22.79 -0.42
CA PRO A 280 -6.72 -24.06 -1.04
C PRO A 280 -6.74 -23.99 -2.58
N VAL A 281 -7.23 -22.91 -3.19
CA VAL A 281 -7.26 -22.76 -4.65
C VAL A 281 -5.85 -22.85 -5.22
N PHE A 282 -4.89 -22.14 -4.64
CA PHE A 282 -3.49 -22.20 -5.09
C PHE A 282 -2.93 -23.64 -5.01
N TRP A 283 -3.10 -24.29 -3.87
CA TRP A 283 -2.51 -25.63 -3.66
C TRP A 283 -3.23 -26.76 -4.39
N CYS A 284 -4.53 -26.63 -4.68
CA CYS A 284 -5.34 -27.69 -5.28
C CYS A 284 -5.60 -27.52 -6.77
N SER A 285 -5.78 -26.28 -7.25
CA SER A 285 -6.32 -26.01 -8.58
C SER A 285 -5.37 -25.34 -9.55
N VAL A 286 -4.36 -24.61 -9.03
CA VAL A 286 -3.41 -23.88 -9.90
C VAL A 286 -2.28 -24.81 -10.30
N GLU A 287 -2.08 -25.00 -11.61
CA GLU A 287 -0.88 -25.64 -12.17
C GLU A 287 0.02 -24.56 -12.75
N PRO A 288 1.00 -24.06 -11.98
CA PRO A 288 1.87 -22.99 -12.45
C PRO A 288 2.80 -23.52 -13.55
N TYR A 289 2.91 -22.76 -14.64
CA TYR A 289 3.87 -23.05 -15.68
C TYR A 289 5.28 -22.79 -15.19
N ARG A 290 6.21 -23.67 -15.55
CA ARG A 290 7.62 -23.42 -15.36
C ARG A 290 8.05 -22.32 -16.31
N THR A 291 8.18 -21.11 -15.82
CA THR A 291 8.78 -20.02 -16.59
C THR A 291 10.23 -20.35 -16.87
N ARG A 292 10.59 -20.40 -18.15
CA ARG A 292 12.01 -20.50 -18.54
C ARG A 292 12.64 -19.14 -18.28
N TRP A 293 13.27 -19.00 -17.13
CA TRP A 293 14.18 -17.90 -16.90
C TRP A 293 15.27 -18.06 -17.97
N ALA A 294 15.28 -17.15 -18.99
CA ALA A 294 16.25 -17.22 -20.07
C ALA A 294 17.66 -17.11 -19.48
N TYR A 295 18.40 -18.19 -19.59
CA TYR A 295 19.82 -18.25 -19.27
C TYR A 295 20.64 -17.58 -20.37
#